data_7e4d27b201414d7b692eb65c15480085
#
_entry.id   7e4d27b201414d7b692eb65c15480085
#
_cell.length_a   1.000
_cell.length_b   1.000
_cell.length_c   1.000
_cell.angle_alpha   90.00
_cell.angle_beta   90.00
_cell.angle_gamma   90.00
#
_symmetry.space_group_name_H-M   'P 1'
#
loop_
_entity.id
_entity.type
_entity.pdbx_description
1 polymer ?
#
loop_
_entity_poly.entity_id
_entity_poly.type
_entity_poly.pdbx_seq_one_letter_code
_entity_poly.pdbx_strand_id
1 'polypeptide(L)'
;MKTTIERCASLDQPGWLPMRVALWPDATAEDHRAYMAISLAQPERFLQLMMYDEKHQPIGFIEGSIRGDYVNGTETSPVGFVEGVYVAPAWRRKGVARQLFAAIGDWARARGCSELASDALLANEASQRAHRALGFEETERVVYFRRML
;
A
#
# COMPACT_ATOMS: atom_id res chain seq x y z
N MET A 1 22.54 6.06 -1.60
CA MET A 1 22.40 4.62 -1.29
C MET A 1 21.63 3.92 -2.37
N LYS A 2 22.11 2.77 -2.78
CA LYS A 2 21.46 1.97 -3.79
C LYS A 2 20.32 1.17 -3.18
N THR A 3 19.13 1.31 -3.73
CA THR A 3 17.97 0.53 -3.33
C THR A 3 17.33 -0.09 -4.57
N THR A 4 16.59 -1.16 -4.39
CA THR A 4 15.84 -1.81 -5.46
C THR A 4 14.40 -2.04 -5.06
N ILE A 5 13.50 -1.97 -6.03
CA ILE A 5 12.09 -2.31 -5.85
C ILE A 5 11.82 -3.58 -6.64
N GLU A 6 11.22 -4.58 -5.98
CA GLU A 6 10.87 -5.85 -6.60
C GLU A 6 9.38 -6.12 -6.40
N ARG A 7 8.74 -6.61 -7.45
CA ARG A 7 7.38 -7.13 -7.32
C ARG A 7 7.40 -8.47 -6.60
N CYS A 8 6.53 -8.67 -5.63
CA CYS A 8 6.40 -9.94 -4.94
C CYS A 8 5.94 -11.03 -5.92
N ALA A 9 6.63 -12.16 -5.94
CA ALA A 9 6.37 -13.26 -6.86
C ALA A 9 5.85 -14.52 -6.14
N SER A 10 6.07 -14.63 -4.84
CA SER A 10 5.64 -15.79 -4.04
C SER A 10 5.38 -15.39 -2.60
N LEU A 11 4.75 -16.27 -1.84
CA LEU A 11 4.52 -16.08 -0.40
C LEU A 11 5.82 -15.98 0.40
N ASP A 12 6.92 -16.46 -0.17
CA ASP A 12 8.24 -16.45 0.48
C ASP A 12 9.07 -15.20 0.14
N GLN A 13 8.47 -14.21 -0.52
CA GLN A 13 9.18 -12.96 -0.82
C GLN A 13 9.83 -12.41 0.43
N PRO A 14 11.16 -12.22 0.45
CA PRO A 14 11.87 -11.78 1.66
C PRO A 14 11.29 -10.50 2.26
N GLY A 15 10.97 -10.55 3.56
CA GLY A 15 10.49 -9.40 4.31
C GLY A 15 9.00 -9.08 4.18
N TRP A 16 8.29 -9.68 3.23
CA TRP A 16 6.89 -9.31 2.97
C TRP A 16 5.99 -9.65 4.16
N LEU A 17 5.97 -10.90 4.60
CA LEU A 17 5.15 -11.29 5.76
C LEU A 17 5.54 -10.52 7.04
N PRO A 18 6.82 -10.43 7.43
CA PRO A 18 7.18 -9.67 8.62
C PRO A 18 6.74 -8.20 8.59
N MET A 19 6.82 -7.54 7.44
CA MET A 19 6.39 -6.16 7.33
C MET A 19 4.87 -6.00 7.36
N ARG A 20 4.14 -6.98 6.81
CA ARG A 20 2.69 -7.00 6.96
C ARG A 20 2.29 -7.15 8.43
N VAL A 21 2.96 -8.01 9.16
CA VAL A 21 2.73 -8.19 10.61
C VAL A 21 3.02 -6.89 11.38
N ALA A 22 4.09 -6.20 11.01
CA ALA A 22 4.43 -4.92 11.63
C ALA A 22 3.37 -3.83 11.36
N LEU A 23 2.80 -3.81 10.17
CA LEU A 23 1.78 -2.82 9.79
C LEU A 23 0.40 -3.18 10.35
N TRP A 24 0.05 -4.46 10.32
CA TRP A 24 -1.26 -4.97 10.77
C TRP A 24 -1.09 -6.06 11.81
N PRO A 25 -0.67 -5.70 13.05
CA PRO A 25 -0.31 -6.70 14.07
C PRO A 25 -1.50 -7.49 14.63
N ASP A 26 -2.72 -7.01 14.43
CA ASP A 26 -3.93 -7.68 14.94
C ASP A 26 -4.36 -8.88 14.08
N ALA A 27 -3.88 -8.98 12.85
CA ALA A 27 -4.15 -10.12 11.98
C ALA A 27 -3.16 -11.25 12.30
N THR A 28 -3.64 -12.50 12.16
CA THR A 28 -2.77 -13.67 12.35
C THR A 28 -1.87 -13.87 11.13
N ALA A 29 -0.78 -14.64 11.31
CA ALA A 29 0.07 -15.01 10.17
C ALA A 29 -0.71 -15.78 9.10
N GLU A 30 -1.66 -16.60 9.52
CA GLU A 30 -2.54 -17.33 8.60
C GLU A 30 -3.41 -16.38 7.77
N ASP A 31 -4.00 -15.37 8.40
CA ASP A 31 -4.80 -14.34 7.70
C ASP A 31 -3.95 -13.57 6.70
N HIS A 32 -2.74 -13.19 7.08
CA HIS A 32 -1.82 -12.51 6.17
C HIS A 32 -1.50 -13.39 4.96
N ARG A 33 -1.15 -14.64 5.18
CA ARG A 33 -0.81 -15.56 4.07
C ARG A 33 -2.00 -15.79 3.14
N ALA A 34 -3.20 -15.89 3.70
CA ALA A 34 -4.42 -16.06 2.89
C ALA A 34 -4.65 -14.86 1.97
N TYR A 35 -4.52 -13.63 2.49
CA TYR A 35 -4.63 -12.42 1.68
C TYR A 35 -3.51 -12.34 0.63
N MET A 36 -2.28 -12.64 1.02
CA MET A 36 -1.13 -12.63 0.12
C MET A 36 -1.36 -13.58 -1.07
N ALA A 37 -1.85 -14.79 -0.79
CA ALA A 37 -2.16 -15.77 -1.84
C ALA A 37 -3.26 -15.27 -2.80
N ILE A 38 -4.32 -14.68 -2.26
CA ILE A 38 -5.41 -14.13 -3.07
C ILE A 38 -4.90 -13.00 -3.97
N SER A 39 -4.09 -12.11 -3.42
CA SER A 39 -3.56 -10.97 -4.19
C SER A 39 -2.56 -11.40 -5.26
N LEU A 40 -1.70 -12.39 -4.98
CA LEU A 40 -0.77 -12.93 -5.97
C LEU A 40 -1.48 -13.62 -7.13
N ALA A 41 -2.63 -14.23 -6.86
CA ALA A 41 -3.41 -14.91 -7.89
C ALA A 41 -4.09 -13.97 -8.88
N GLN A 42 -4.12 -12.67 -8.60
CA GLN A 42 -4.79 -11.65 -9.41
C GLN A 42 -3.85 -10.50 -9.75
N PRO A 43 -2.80 -10.73 -10.53
CA PRO A 43 -1.76 -9.70 -10.80
C PRO A 43 -2.27 -8.49 -11.58
N GLU A 44 -3.40 -8.62 -12.29
CA GLU A 44 -4.00 -7.49 -13.00
C GLU A 44 -4.71 -6.51 -12.06
N ARG A 45 -5.12 -6.99 -10.89
CA ARG A 45 -5.90 -6.22 -9.92
C ARG A 45 -5.08 -5.75 -8.72
N PHE A 46 -4.03 -6.51 -8.34
CA PHE A 46 -3.23 -6.23 -7.15
C PHE A 46 -1.76 -6.10 -7.50
N LEU A 47 -1.09 -5.20 -6.81
CA LEU A 47 0.35 -5.04 -6.88
C LEU A 47 0.92 -5.06 -5.48
N GLN A 48 2.02 -5.80 -5.31
CA GLN A 48 2.78 -5.84 -4.06
C GLN A 48 4.24 -5.58 -4.41
N LEU A 49 4.82 -4.57 -3.80
CA LEU A 49 6.19 -4.18 -4.03
C LEU A 49 6.98 -4.20 -2.72
N MET A 50 8.14 -4.84 -2.76
CA MET A 50 9.13 -4.77 -1.70
C MET A 50 10.29 -3.90 -2.13
N MET A 51 10.82 -3.12 -1.20
CA MET A 51 12.03 -2.35 -1.42
C MET A 51 13.16 -2.88 -0.55
N TYR A 52 14.34 -2.99 -1.14
CA TYR A 52 15.53 -3.57 -0.51
C TYR A 52 16.72 -2.64 -0.59
N ASP A 53 17.62 -2.74 0.40
CA ASP A 53 18.89 -2.03 0.38
C ASP A 53 19.93 -2.78 -0.47
N GLU A 54 21.17 -2.27 -0.47
CA GLU A 54 22.29 -2.86 -1.24
C GLU A 54 22.59 -4.31 -0.87
N LYS A 55 22.29 -4.71 0.36
CA LYS A 55 22.52 -6.06 0.88
C LYS A 55 21.29 -6.94 0.75
N HIS A 56 20.30 -6.48 -0.01
CA HIS A 56 19.01 -7.14 -0.18
C HIS A 56 18.26 -7.34 1.15
N GLN A 57 18.43 -6.39 2.08
CA GLN A 57 17.62 -6.37 3.29
C GLN A 57 16.34 -5.59 3.03
N PRO A 58 15.18 -6.10 3.47
CA PRO A 58 13.91 -5.40 3.24
C PRO A 58 13.86 -4.11 4.06
N ILE A 59 13.48 -3.01 3.40
CA ILE A 59 13.42 -1.69 4.01
C ILE A 59 12.03 -1.05 3.93
N GLY A 60 11.13 -1.58 3.10
CA GLY A 60 9.76 -1.10 3.01
C GLY A 60 8.93 -1.95 2.05
N PHE A 61 7.60 -1.79 2.13
CA PHE A 61 6.70 -2.39 1.16
C PHE A 61 5.48 -1.52 0.94
N ILE A 62 4.82 -1.73 -0.18
CA ILE A 62 3.53 -1.14 -0.50
C ILE A 62 2.65 -2.18 -1.19
N GLU A 63 1.37 -2.15 -0.87
CA GLU A 63 0.35 -2.94 -1.56
C GLU A 63 -0.71 -2.00 -2.11
N GLY A 64 -1.15 -2.28 -3.32
CA GLY A 64 -2.18 -1.53 -3.97
C GLY A 64 -3.13 -2.41 -4.76
N SER A 65 -4.26 -1.85 -5.12
CA SER A 65 -5.28 -2.52 -5.94
C SER A 65 -5.87 -1.57 -6.96
N ILE A 66 -6.50 -2.13 -7.97
CA ILE A 66 -7.36 -1.39 -8.90
C ILE A 66 -8.79 -1.64 -8.45
N ARG A 67 -9.53 -0.57 -8.19
CA ARG A 67 -10.94 -0.63 -7.80
C ARG A 67 -11.81 -0.08 -8.89
N GLY A 68 -12.75 -0.90 -9.35
CA GLY A 68 -13.70 -0.52 -10.39
C GLY A 68 -15.00 0.07 -9.87
N ASP A 69 -15.31 -0.15 -8.59
CA ASP A 69 -16.47 0.41 -7.93
C ASP A 69 -16.15 1.82 -7.42
N TYR A 70 -17.20 2.55 -7.04
CA TYR A 70 -17.01 3.89 -6.49
C TYR A 70 -16.15 3.83 -5.21
N VAL A 71 -15.15 4.69 -5.16
CA VAL A 71 -14.29 4.88 -3.98
C VAL A 71 -14.58 6.26 -3.40
N ASN A 72 -14.91 6.30 -2.11
CA ASN A 72 -15.18 7.56 -1.43
C ASN A 72 -14.04 8.55 -1.62
N GLY A 73 -14.39 9.80 -1.94
CA GLY A 73 -13.44 10.87 -2.11
C GLY A 73 -12.79 10.94 -3.50
N THR A 74 -13.18 10.07 -4.44
CA THR A 74 -12.70 10.11 -5.83
C THR A 74 -13.80 10.47 -6.81
N GLU A 75 -13.41 10.87 -8.02
CA GLU A 75 -14.35 11.32 -9.06
C GLU A 75 -14.40 10.40 -10.26
N THR A 76 -13.43 9.50 -10.41
CA THR A 76 -13.27 8.66 -11.60
C THR A 76 -13.32 7.18 -11.24
N SER A 77 -13.38 6.33 -12.26
CA SER A 77 -13.31 4.88 -12.13
C SER A 77 -12.71 4.30 -13.42
N PRO A 78 -11.81 3.31 -13.34
CA PRO A 78 -11.26 2.73 -12.13
C PRO A 78 -10.28 3.66 -11.43
N VAL A 79 -9.99 3.41 -10.16
CA VAL A 79 -8.95 4.13 -9.42
C VAL A 79 -7.93 3.16 -8.85
N GLY A 80 -6.68 3.61 -8.73
CA GLY A 80 -5.69 2.91 -7.92
C GLY A 80 -5.95 3.19 -6.45
N PHE A 81 -5.80 2.17 -5.61
CA PHE A 81 -5.99 2.31 -4.16
C PHE A 81 -4.79 1.75 -3.42
N VAL A 82 -4.25 2.53 -2.50
CA VAL A 82 -3.15 2.09 -1.63
C VAL A 82 -3.75 1.33 -0.44
N GLU A 83 -3.53 0.02 -0.41
CA GLU A 83 -4.04 -0.84 0.66
C GLU A 83 -3.21 -0.73 1.92
N GLY A 84 -1.91 -0.54 1.79
CA GLY A 84 -1.01 -0.35 2.91
C GLY A 84 0.40 -0.03 2.46
N VAL A 85 1.12 0.67 3.33
CA VAL A 85 2.53 1.01 3.13
C VAL A 85 3.25 0.96 4.48
N TYR A 86 4.44 0.40 4.48
CA TYR A 86 5.28 0.35 5.67
C TYR A 86 6.73 0.61 5.29
N VAL A 87 7.40 1.40 6.09
CA VAL A 87 8.84 1.67 5.94
C VAL A 87 9.52 1.31 7.26
N ALA A 88 10.57 0.51 7.19
CA ALA A 88 11.36 0.15 8.36
C ALA A 88 11.82 1.41 9.10
N PRO A 89 11.76 1.45 10.44
CA PRO A 89 12.04 2.67 11.20
C PRO A 89 13.35 3.36 10.84
N ALA A 90 14.43 2.59 10.63
CA ALA A 90 15.74 3.13 10.28
C ALA A 90 15.77 3.79 8.89
N TRP A 91 14.78 3.55 8.05
CA TRP A 91 14.71 4.04 6.68
C TRP A 91 13.64 5.12 6.46
N ARG A 92 12.99 5.54 7.53
CA ARG A 92 11.99 6.62 7.46
C ARG A 92 12.65 7.95 7.17
N ARG A 93 11.92 8.85 6.49
CA ARG A 93 12.39 10.17 6.06
C ARG A 93 13.58 10.12 5.09
N LYS A 94 13.73 9.02 4.37
CA LYS A 94 14.81 8.84 3.38
C LYS A 94 14.27 8.64 1.96
N GLY A 95 12.98 8.95 1.75
CA GLY A 95 12.37 8.88 0.43
C GLY A 95 11.86 7.50 0.02
N VAL A 96 11.88 6.50 0.91
CA VAL A 96 11.41 5.14 0.59
C VAL A 96 9.91 5.14 0.24
N ALA A 97 9.08 5.75 1.08
CA ALA A 97 7.64 5.83 0.80
C ALA A 97 7.37 6.56 -0.51
N ARG A 98 8.07 7.67 -0.76
CA ARG A 98 7.91 8.44 -2.02
C ARG A 98 8.15 7.57 -3.24
N GLN A 99 9.21 6.77 -3.22
CA GLN A 99 9.52 5.88 -4.34
C GLN A 99 8.48 4.77 -4.50
N LEU A 100 8.01 4.20 -3.41
CA LEU A 100 6.96 3.17 -3.43
C LEU A 100 5.64 3.73 -3.97
N PHE A 101 5.23 4.91 -3.52
CA PHE A 101 4.02 5.57 -4.01
C PHE A 101 4.14 5.92 -5.50
N ALA A 102 5.30 6.37 -5.94
CA ALA A 102 5.53 6.65 -7.37
C ALA A 102 5.36 5.38 -8.22
N ALA A 103 5.90 4.26 -7.77
CA ALA A 103 5.79 2.99 -8.48
C ALA A 103 4.34 2.50 -8.56
N ILE A 104 3.57 2.60 -7.49
CA ILE A 104 2.13 2.27 -7.49
C ILE A 104 1.37 3.19 -8.43
N GLY A 105 1.68 4.49 -8.43
CA GLY A 105 1.05 5.45 -9.32
C GLY A 105 1.29 5.13 -10.79
N ASP A 106 2.51 4.76 -11.15
CA ASP A 106 2.84 4.36 -12.52
C ASP A 106 2.07 3.11 -12.94
N TRP A 107 1.99 2.13 -12.07
CA TRP A 107 1.22 0.91 -12.31
C TRP A 107 -0.27 1.20 -12.52
N ALA A 108 -0.86 2.06 -11.69
CA ALA A 108 -2.26 2.44 -11.80
C ALA A 108 -2.53 3.22 -13.11
N ARG A 109 -1.64 4.15 -13.47
CA ARG A 109 -1.77 4.88 -14.73
C ARG A 109 -1.73 3.95 -15.94
N ALA A 110 -0.85 2.97 -15.93
CA ALA A 110 -0.76 1.98 -17.02
C ALA A 110 -2.05 1.16 -17.16
N ARG A 111 -2.88 1.12 -16.14
CA ARG A 111 -4.19 0.43 -16.14
C ARG A 111 -5.37 1.38 -16.34
N GLY A 112 -5.11 2.59 -16.79
CA GLY A 112 -6.15 3.55 -17.14
C GLY A 112 -6.69 4.37 -15.98
N CYS A 113 -6.04 4.32 -14.81
CA CYS A 113 -6.44 5.14 -13.67
C CYS A 113 -5.89 6.56 -13.79
N SER A 114 -6.70 7.54 -13.45
CA SER A 114 -6.29 8.95 -13.35
C SER A 114 -6.22 9.44 -11.91
N GLU A 115 -6.63 8.62 -10.96
CA GLU A 115 -6.56 8.92 -9.53
C GLU A 115 -5.92 7.76 -8.77
N LEU A 116 -5.15 8.11 -7.75
CA LEU A 116 -4.64 7.19 -6.73
C LEU A 116 -5.26 7.60 -5.40
N ALA A 117 -6.04 6.72 -4.81
CA ALA A 117 -6.71 6.97 -3.54
C ALA A 117 -6.02 6.24 -2.39
N SER A 118 -6.18 6.75 -1.21
CA SER A 118 -5.70 6.15 0.02
C SER A 118 -6.59 6.64 1.16
N ASP A 119 -6.46 6.02 2.33
CA ASP A 119 -7.15 6.49 3.52
C ASP A 119 -6.26 6.39 4.75
N ALA A 120 -6.69 7.04 5.81
CA ALA A 120 -6.06 6.98 7.12
C ALA A 120 -7.14 7.14 8.18
N LEU A 121 -6.93 6.50 9.33
CA LEU A 121 -7.79 6.74 10.48
C LEU A 121 -7.74 8.22 10.86
N LEU A 122 -8.89 8.77 11.26
CA LEU A 122 -8.99 10.17 11.65
C LEU A 122 -8.00 10.55 12.76
N ALA A 123 -7.73 9.63 13.68
CA ALA A 123 -6.78 9.83 14.76
C ALA A 123 -5.32 9.68 14.36
N ASN A 124 -5.04 9.15 13.16
CA ASN A 124 -3.66 8.92 12.70
C ASN A 124 -3.12 10.16 11.97
N GLU A 125 -2.76 11.17 12.76
CA GLU A 125 -2.26 12.44 12.23
C GLU A 125 -0.93 12.29 11.50
N ALA A 126 -0.07 11.36 11.93
CA ALA A 126 1.22 11.10 11.27
C ALA A 126 1.00 10.62 9.83
N SER A 127 0.06 9.70 9.63
CA SER A 127 -0.30 9.23 8.28
C SER A 127 -0.88 10.35 7.42
N GLN A 128 -1.73 11.20 8.00
CA GLN A 128 -2.30 12.34 7.28
C GLN A 128 -1.22 13.31 6.82
N ARG A 129 -0.24 13.63 7.68
CA ARG A 129 0.89 14.48 7.29
C ARG A 129 1.73 13.84 6.19
N ALA A 130 1.98 12.53 6.28
CA ALA A 130 2.73 11.80 5.27
C ALA A 130 2.01 11.84 3.90
N HIS A 131 0.70 11.64 3.88
CA HIS A 131 -0.08 11.74 2.65
C HIS A 131 0.03 13.13 2.01
N ARG A 132 -0.11 14.19 2.79
CA ARG A 132 0.05 15.56 2.27
C ARG A 132 1.44 15.82 1.72
N ALA A 133 2.47 15.33 2.41
CA ALA A 133 3.85 15.46 1.95
C ALA A 133 4.13 14.71 0.65
N LEU A 134 3.35 13.66 0.37
CA LEU A 134 3.43 12.88 -0.86
C LEU A 134 2.55 13.43 -1.99
N GLY A 135 1.86 14.55 -1.75
CA GLY A 135 1.04 15.21 -2.75
C GLY A 135 -0.43 14.77 -2.76
N PHE A 136 -0.87 13.99 -1.78
CA PHE A 136 -2.29 13.67 -1.64
C PHE A 136 -3.05 14.86 -1.07
N GLU A 137 -4.27 15.04 -1.56
CA GLU A 137 -5.21 16.05 -1.11
C GLU A 137 -6.30 15.36 -0.30
N GLU A 138 -6.62 15.89 0.88
CA GLU A 138 -7.75 15.39 1.65
C GLU A 138 -9.05 15.74 0.93
N THR A 139 -9.86 14.72 0.63
CA THR A 139 -11.09 14.90 -0.13
C THR A 139 -12.33 14.74 0.71
N GLU A 140 -12.35 13.78 1.65
CA GLU A 140 -13.57 13.45 2.38
C GLU A 140 -13.26 12.80 3.73
N ARG A 141 -14.12 13.05 4.71
CA ARG A 141 -14.10 12.37 6.00
C ARG A 141 -15.39 11.61 6.16
N VAL A 142 -15.32 10.37 6.59
CA VAL A 142 -16.47 9.48 6.71
C VAL A 142 -16.53 8.85 8.09
N VAL A 143 -17.74 8.50 8.50
CA VAL A 143 -17.99 7.70 9.70
C VAL A 143 -18.65 6.40 9.25
N TYR A 144 -18.10 5.28 9.65
CA TYR A 144 -18.61 3.97 9.28
C TYR A 144 -19.55 3.43 10.38
N PHE A 145 -20.66 2.85 9.94
CA PHE A 145 -21.63 2.22 10.84
C PHE A 145 -21.87 0.78 10.41
N ARG A 146 -22.07 -0.11 11.37
CA ARG A 146 -22.54 -1.47 11.11
C ARG A 146 -23.50 -1.92 12.21
N ARG A 147 -24.35 -2.86 11.87
CA ARG A 147 -25.25 -3.52 12.83
C ARG A 147 -25.15 -5.02 12.60
N MET A 148 -24.90 -5.77 13.66
CA MET A 148 -24.92 -7.23 13.60
C MET A 148 -26.38 -7.69 13.44
N LEU A 149 -26.62 -8.70 12.57
CA LEU A 149 -27.96 -9.24 12.31
C LEU A 149 -28.17 -10.57 13.02
#